data_c86a1959256bded12824852c97497944
#
_entry.id   c86a1959256bded12824852c97497944
#
_cell.length_a   1.000
_cell.length_b   1.000
_cell.length_c   1.000
_cell.angle_alpha   90.00
_cell.angle_beta   90.00
_cell.angle_gamma   90.00
#
_symmetry.space_group_name_H-M   'P 1'
#
loop_
_entity.id
_entity.type
_entity.pdbx_description
1 polymer ?
#
loop_
_entity_poly.entity_id
_entity_poly.type
_entity_poly.pdbx_seq_one_letter_code
_entity_poly.pdbx_strand_id
1 'polypeptide(L)'
;MIVCDEKLGVCSVVEVDLKDELELEQPTLFYIGDPMCSWCYGMSDILKDTQEYCAKNGIKFQTIVAGLRASGQVLWDKRFKGFLKHEWTNISNKTGKKFSFEILDLLNFDY
;
A
#
# COMPACT_ATOMS: atom_id res chain seq x y z
N MET A 1 -4.47 6.00 12.00
CA MET A 1 -3.39 5.91 11.02
C MET A 1 -2.33 4.94 11.51
N ILE A 2 -1.85 4.06 10.67
CA ILE A 2 -0.83 3.07 11.03
C ILE A 2 0.49 3.53 10.43
N VAL A 3 1.50 3.72 11.29
CA VAL A 3 2.86 4.08 10.88
C VAL A 3 3.76 2.87 11.08
N CYS A 4 4.46 2.47 10.03
CA CYS A 4 5.39 1.35 10.06
C CYS A 4 6.83 1.85 10.11
N ASP A 5 7.60 1.41 11.09
CA ASP A 5 9.03 1.62 11.15
C ASP A 5 9.72 0.45 10.44
N GLU A 6 10.29 0.74 9.29
CA GLU A 6 10.91 -0.29 8.45
C GLU A 6 12.22 -0.85 9.03
N LYS A 7 12.89 -0.10 9.87
CA LYS A 7 14.13 -0.57 10.52
C LYS A 7 13.83 -1.56 11.64
N LEU A 8 12.70 -1.38 12.31
CA LEU A 8 12.29 -2.23 13.43
C LEU A 8 11.30 -3.31 13.01
N GLY A 9 10.74 -3.23 11.80
CA GLY A 9 9.70 -4.15 11.33
C GLY A 9 8.40 -4.09 12.14
N VAL A 10 8.16 -2.97 12.82
CA VAL A 10 7.00 -2.78 13.69
C VAL A 10 6.08 -1.71 13.13
N CYS A 11 4.80 -2.03 13.06
CA CYS A 11 3.76 -1.06 12.73
C CYS A 11 3.00 -0.67 14.00
N SER A 12 2.79 0.62 14.20
CA SER A 12 2.02 1.13 15.33
C SER A 12 0.89 2.05 14.86
N VAL A 13 -0.21 2.03 15.58
CA VAL A 13 -1.30 3.00 15.37
C VAL A 13 -0.91 4.29 16.05
N VAL A 14 -0.77 5.35 15.27
CA VAL A 14 -0.38 6.66 15.76
C VAL A 14 -1.36 7.69 15.21
N GLU A 15 -1.82 8.60 16.07
CA GLU A 15 -2.41 9.85 15.62
C GLU A 15 -1.27 10.74 15.13
N VAL A 16 -1.16 10.89 13.82
CA VAL A 16 -0.13 11.75 13.23
C VAL A 16 -0.72 13.12 12.99
N ASP A 17 -0.21 14.12 13.70
CA ASP A 17 -0.40 15.50 13.31
C ASP A 17 0.62 15.80 12.19
N LEU A 18 0.12 15.94 10.96
CA LEU A 18 0.94 16.24 9.79
C LEU A 18 1.69 17.58 9.93
N LYS A 19 1.22 18.49 10.77
CA LYS A 19 1.93 19.75 11.05
C LYS A 19 3.24 19.51 11.80
N ASP A 20 3.22 18.67 12.81
CA ASP A 20 4.43 18.34 13.58
C ASP A 20 5.45 17.60 12.72
N GLU A 21 4.99 16.76 11.79
CA GLU A 21 5.86 16.05 10.85
C GLU A 21 6.44 16.99 9.75
N LEU A 22 5.74 18.06 9.38
CA LEU A 22 6.21 19.04 8.40
C LEU A 22 7.25 20.02 8.97
N GLU A 23 7.38 20.13 10.29
CA GLU A 23 8.37 20.99 10.96
C GLU A 23 9.73 20.30 11.13
N LEU A 24 9.92 19.10 10.58
CA LEU A 24 11.17 18.37 10.65
C LEU A 24 12.29 19.12 9.89
N GLU A 25 13.50 19.18 10.49
CA GLU A 25 14.70 19.77 9.89
C GLU A 25 15.14 19.04 8.60
N GLN A 26 14.74 17.79 8.45
CA GLN A 26 15.07 16.92 7.35
C GLN A 26 13.89 16.78 6.38
N PRO A 27 14.11 16.92 5.07
CA PRO A 27 13.07 16.62 4.10
C PRO A 27 12.52 15.20 4.29
N THR A 28 11.21 15.07 4.25
CA THR A 28 10.55 13.78 4.44
C THR A 28 9.62 13.50 3.27
N LEU A 29 9.76 12.31 2.67
CA LEU A 29 8.84 11.79 1.69
C LEU A 29 7.87 10.84 2.38
N PHE A 30 6.60 11.15 2.35
CA PHE A 30 5.54 10.28 2.86
C PHE A 30 4.96 9.44 1.74
N TYR A 31 4.98 8.15 1.91
CA TYR A 31 4.23 7.22 1.06
C TYR A 31 2.96 6.80 1.80
N ILE A 32 1.81 7.15 1.23
CA ILE A 32 0.50 6.77 1.77
C ILE A 32 -0.06 5.68 0.87
N GLY A 33 -0.19 4.48 1.41
CA GLY A 33 -0.62 3.32 0.65
C GLY A 33 -1.57 2.42 1.40
N ASP A 34 -2.28 1.59 0.66
CA ASP A 34 -3.18 0.57 1.18
C ASP A 34 -2.60 -0.82 0.86
N PRO A 35 -2.35 -1.67 1.89
CA PRO A 35 -1.84 -3.03 1.66
C PRO A 35 -2.76 -3.89 0.79
N MET A 36 -4.06 -3.58 0.76
CA MET A 36 -5.04 -4.28 -0.07
C MET A 36 -5.22 -3.66 -1.46
N CYS A 37 -4.57 -2.54 -1.75
CA CYS A 37 -4.62 -1.92 -3.06
C CYS A 37 -3.66 -2.62 -4.02
N SER A 38 -4.21 -3.21 -5.06
CA SER A 38 -3.43 -3.98 -6.05
C SER A 38 -2.43 -3.11 -6.82
N TRP A 39 -2.74 -1.85 -7.06
CA TRP A 39 -1.82 -0.89 -7.67
C TRP A 39 -0.65 -0.54 -6.76
N CYS A 40 -0.85 -0.50 -5.45
CA CYS A 40 0.23 -0.32 -4.47
C CYS A 40 1.20 -1.52 -4.54
N TYR A 41 0.68 -2.73 -4.65
CA TYR A 41 1.51 -3.91 -4.92
C TYR A 41 2.25 -3.78 -6.25
N GLY A 42 1.58 -3.33 -7.30
CA GLY A 42 2.17 -3.12 -8.63
C GLY A 42 3.35 -2.14 -8.62
N MET A 43 3.33 -1.15 -7.72
CA MET A 43 4.38 -0.13 -7.55
C MET A 43 5.52 -0.55 -6.61
N SER A 44 5.49 -1.73 -6.02
CA SER A 44 6.39 -2.08 -4.92
C SER A 44 7.88 -1.98 -5.27
N ASP A 45 8.27 -2.31 -6.50
CA ASP A 45 9.67 -2.18 -6.94
C ASP A 45 10.10 -0.71 -7.05
N ILE A 46 9.22 0.14 -7.57
CA ILE A 46 9.48 1.60 -7.68
C ILE A 46 9.58 2.20 -6.29
N LEU A 47 8.76 1.76 -5.35
CA LEU A 47 8.83 2.22 -3.96
C LEU A 47 10.15 1.85 -3.29
N LYS A 48 10.64 0.65 -3.56
CA LYS A 48 11.95 0.22 -3.07
C LYS A 48 13.06 1.10 -3.62
N ASP A 49 13.06 1.36 -4.92
CA ASP A 49 14.05 2.24 -5.55
C ASP A 49 13.96 3.67 -5.01
N THR A 50 12.75 4.18 -4.79
CA THR A 50 12.51 5.50 -4.20
C THR A 50 13.05 5.58 -2.78
N GLN A 51 12.85 4.55 -2.00
CA GLN A 51 13.35 4.46 -0.64
C GLN A 51 14.88 4.46 -0.58
N GLU A 52 15.52 3.72 -1.48
CA GLU A 52 16.98 3.72 -1.61
C GLU A 52 17.51 5.10 -2.03
N TYR A 53 16.83 5.75 -2.97
CA TYR A 53 17.17 7.11 -3.39
C TYR A 53 17.08 8.10 -2.22
N CYS A 54 16.01 8.04 -1.43
CA CYS A 54 15.83 8.88 -0.26
C CYS A 54 16.96 8.68 0.75
N ALA A 55 17.33 7.42 1.03
CA ALA A 55 18.40 7.11 1.96
C ALA A 55 19.76 7.67 1.50
N LYS A 56 20.03 7.67 0.21
CA LYS A 56 21.28 8.21 -0.36
C LYS A 56 21.32 9.73 -0.38
N ASN A 57 20.19 10.41 -0.35
CA ASN A 57 20.08 11.85 -0.51
C ASN A 57 19.65 12.59 0.77
N GLY A 58 19.72 11.93 1.93
CA GLY A 58 19.38 12.54 3.21
C GLY A 58 17.90 12.89 3.35
N ILE A 59 17.03 12.19 2.63
CA ILE A 59 15.58 12.36 2.68
C ILE A 59 15.01 11.21 3.56
N LYS A 60 14.25 11.58 4.58
CA LYS A 60 13.52 10.58 5.38
C LYS A 60 12.37 10.00 4.54
N PHE A 61 12.27 8.68 4.51
CA PHE A 61 11.14 8.00 3.88
C PHE A 61 10.22 7.43 4.96
N GLN A 62 8.95 7.74 4.90
CA GLN A 62 7.97 7.27 5.87
C GLN A 62 6.75 6.70 5.18
N THR A 63 6.41 5.46 5.54
CA THR A 63 5.21 4.79 5.04
C THR A 63 4.05 5.01 6.00
N ILE A 64 2.92 5.44 5.45
CA ILE A 64 1.66 5.60 6.15
C ILE A 64 0.65 4.67 5.50
N VAL A 65 0.06 3.77 6.28
CA VAL A 65 -0.95 2.86 5.80
C VAL A 65 -2.33 3.50 5.98
N ALA A 66 -3.05 3.63 4.86
CA ALA A 66 -4.43 4.11 4.82
C ALA A 66 -5.30 3.08 4.09
N GLY A 67 -6.49 2.83 4.58
CA GLY A 67 -7.42 1.87 3.97
C GLY A 67 -8.40 2.57 3.04
N LEU A 68 -8.44 2.15 1.78
CA LEU A 68 -9.42 2.64 0.81
C LEU A 68 -10.84 2.19 1.14
N ARG A 69 -10.96 1.07 1.85
CA ARG A 69 -12.24 0.44 2.22
C ARG A 69 -12.38 0.20 3.71
N ALA A 70 -11.74 1.04 4.53
CA ALA A 70 -11.67 0.85 5.98
C ALA A 70 -13.04 0.84 6.68
N SER A 71 -14.05 1.47 6.10
CA SER A 71 -15.41 1.53 6.64
C SER A 71 -16.45 0.88 5.74
N GLY A 72 -16.04 0.36 4.57
CA GLY A 72 -16.91 -0.23 3.58
C GLY A 72 -16.93 -1.76 3.66
N GLN A 73 -18.12 -2.34 3.54
CA GLN A 73 -18.24 -3.76 3.27
C GLN A 73 -18.32 -3.96 1.76
N VAL A 74 -17.45 -4.79 1.24
CA VAL A 74 -17.49 -5.19 -0.15
C VAL A 74 -18.16 -6.57 -0.23
N LEU A 75 -19.16 -6.68 -1.11
CA LEU A 75 -19.78 -7.98 -1.36
C LEU A 75 -18.82 -8.87 -2.12
N TRP A 76 -18.48 -10.00 -1.52
CA TRP A 76 -17.63 -11.02 -2.12
C TRP A 76 -18.44 -11.92 -3.04
N ASP A 77 -18.86 -11.39 -4.18
CA ASP A 77 -19.69 -12.04 -5.18
C ASP A 77 -18.97 -12.20 -6.53
N LYS A 78 -19.63 -12.84 -7.48
CA LYS A 78 -19.08 -13.08 -8.82
C LYS A 78 -18.72 -11.79 -9.56
N ARG A 79 -19.50 -10.74 -9.36
CA ARG A 79 -19.26 -9.43 -10.02
C ARG A 79 -17.98 -8.80 -9.50
N PHE A 80 -17.80 -8.77 -8.19
CA PHE A 80 -16.60 -8.22 -7.58
C PHE A 80 -15.34 -9.04 -7.89
N LYS A 81 -15.45 -10.36 -7.83
CA LYS A 81 -14.36 -11.28 -8.22
C LYS A 81 -13.95 -11.09 -9.68
N GLY A 82 -14.92 -10.93 -10.58
CA GLY A 82 -14.66 -10.62 -12.00
C GLY A 82 -13.96 -9.27 -12.19
N PHE A 83 -14.37 -8.27 -11.43
CA PHE A 83 -13.69 -6.96 -11.40
C PHE A 83 -12.25 -7.08 -10.94
N LEU A 84 -11.98 -7.78 -9.85
CA LEU A 84 -10.62 -8.00 -9.34
C LEU A 84 -9.75 -8.74 -10.36
N LYS A 85 -10.27 -9.78 -10.96
CA LYS A 85 -9.56 -10.56 -11.99
C LYS A 85 -9.16 -9.69 -13.18
N HIS A 86 -10.08 -8.83 -13.63
CA HIS A 86 -9.82 -7.88 -14.71
C HIS A 86 -8.75 -6.86 -14.31
N GLU A 87 -8.87 -6.24 -13.15
CA GLU A 87 -7.92 -5.25 -12.65
C GLU A 87 -6.53 -5.85 -12.42
N TRP A 88 -6.44 -7.01 -11.80
CA TRP A 88 -5.16 -7.68 -11.55
C TRP A 88 -4.47 -8.08 -12.85
N THR A 89 -5.23 -8.49 -13.85
CA THR A 89 -4.68 -8.76 -15.18
C THR A 89 -4.11 -7.50 -15.82
N ASN A 90 -4.82 -6.38 -15.72
CA ASN A 90 -4.33 -5.08 -16.19
C ASN A 90 -3.05 -4.64 -15.48
N ILE A 91 -3.02 -4.73 -14.17
CA ILE A 91 -1.87 -4.34 -13.35
C ILE A 91 -0.68 -5.24 -13.67
N SER A 92 -0.90 -6.54 -13.80
CA SER A 92 0.14 -7.49 -14.19
C SER A 92 0.74 -7.15 -15.54
N ASN A 93 -0.09 -6.81 -16.52
CA ASN A 93 0.37 -6.43 -17.87
C ASN A 93 1.17 -5.13 -17.87
N LYS A 94 0.81 -4.17 -17.03
CA LYS A 94 1.50 -2.87 -16.96
C LYS A 94 2.75 -2.88 -16.10
N THR A 95 2.80 -3.68 -15.05
CA THR A 95 3.88 -3.66 -14.04
C THR A 95 4.80 -4.87 -14.12
N GLY A 96 4.39 -5.94 -14.76
CA GLY A 96 5.10 -7.23 -14.75
C GLY A 96 4.93 -8.02 -13.44
N LYS A 97 4.17 -7.51 -12.47
CA LYS A 97 3.90 -8.21 -11.21
C LYS A 97 2.97 -9.40 -11.44
N LYS A 98 3.24 -10.47 -10.72
CA LYS A 98 2.43 -11.69 -10.79
C LYS A 98 1.35 -11.70 -9.72
N PHE A 99 0.14 -12.05 -10.11
CA PHE A 99 -0.99 -12.24 -9.22
C PHE A 99 -1.41 -13.72 -9.23
N SER A 100 -1.73 -14.24 -8.05
CA SER A 100 -2.46 -15.50 -7.93
C SER A 100 -3.95 -15.20 -7.81
N PHE A 101 -4.76 -15.98 -8.54
CA PHE A 101 -6.22 -15.85 -8.49
C PHE A 101 -6.88 -16.84 -7.51
N GLU A 102 -6.09 -17.59 -6.76
CA GLU A 102 -6.60 -18.61 -5.84
C GLU A 102 -7.54 -18.06 -4.76
N ILE A 103 -7.27 -16.82 -4.29
CA ILE A 103 -8.12 -16.15 -3.32
C ILE A 103 -9.56 -15.95 -3.84
N LEU A 104 -9.74 -15.86 -5.16
CA LEU A 104 -11.06 -15.68 -5.78
C LEU A 104 -11.93 -16.95 -5.68
N ASP A 105 -11.33 -18.08 -5.38
CA ASP A 105 -12.05 -19.35 -5.16
C ASP A 105 -12.65 -19.45 -3.75
N LEU A 106 -12.29 -18.55 -2.83
CA LEU A 106 -12.88 -18.51 -1.51
C LEU A 106 -14.36 -18.16 -1.58
N LEU A 107 -15.18 -18.86 -0.79
CA LEU A 107 -16.63 -18.60 -0.71
C LEU A 107 -16.90 -17.26 0.00
N ASN A 108 -16.14 -16.97 1.03
CA ASN A 108 -16.27 -15.78 1.84
C ASN A 108 -14.90 -15.14 2.07
N PHE A 109 -14.82 -13.84 1.90
CA PHE A 109 -13.64 -13.05 2.19
C PHE A 109 -14.05 -11.61 2.46
N ASP A 110 -13.44 -11.00 3.45
CA ASP A 110 -13.61 -9.59 3.76
C ASP A 110 -12.46 -8.80 3.13
N TYR A 111 -12.73 -8.22 2.00
CA TYR A 111 -11.72 -7.51 1.19
C TYR A 111 -11.54 -6.04 1.70
#